data_a73006d24aae5cfcf538ec7ddca189f5
#
_entry.id   a73006d24aae5cfcf538ec7ddca189f5
#
_cell.length_a   1.000
_cell.length_b   1.000
_cell.length_c   1.000
_cell.angle_alpha   90.00
_cell.angle_beta   90.00
_cell.angle_gamma   90.00
#
_symmetry.space_group_name_H-M   'P 1'
#
loop_
_entity.id
_entity.type
_entity.pdbx_description
1 polymer ?
#
loop_
_entity_poly.entity_id
_entity_poly.type
_entity_poly.pdbx_seq_one_letter_code
_entity_poly.pdbx_strand_id
1 'polypeptide(L)'
;MPFRALVAALVAALVAALATVAGLAASPLAAQQAPPDYAAAMHAAHGSETPSASPAARIQPRTAVTSEVVTYGTLDGKALKGVLARPSGTQGGPALLVPHEWWGINDTIKAVAARYAGEGYTVLAVDLFGTTAGTPDSAMKLYQAAMRNVPAGERNVAAAIAWLKQAGATSIGAVGYCFGGHWSLRAGLVGGTDVKAVAIYYGAPITDAGALARLKAPVVGFYGALDTGIPVDSVRRMQSVLTGSGRTMTMHVYDGANHAFANPSGRAYDAKAADDAWGKALAFLKANLR
;
A
#
# COMPACT_ATOMS: atom_id res chain seq x y z
N MET A 1 -40.58 57.87 25.16
CA MET A 1 -40.55 56.46 25.55
C MET A 1 -40.83 55.50 24.36
N PRO A 2 -40.09 55.52 23.23
CA PRO A 2 -40.21 54.45 22.23
C PRO A 2 -38.92 53.58 22.09
N PHE A 3 -37.81 53.96 22.74
CA PHE A 3 -36.53 53.25 22.50
C PHE A 3 -36.39 51.92 23.25
N ARG A 4 -37.08 51.73 24.38
CA ARG A 4 -37.04 50.50 25.17
C ARG A 4 -37.86 49.34 24.59
N ALA A 5 -38.88 49.60 23.83
CA ALA A 5 -39.75 48.60 23.20
C ALA A 5 -39.06 47.95 21.99
N LEU A 6 -38.23 48.70 21.25
CA LEU A 6 -37.53 48.18 20.06
C LEU A 6 -36.38 47.22 20.40
N VAL A 7 -35.68 47.43 21.54
CA VAL A 7 -34.58 46.56 21.97
C VAL A 7 -35.12 45.23 22.51
N ALA A 8 -36.28 45.23 23.16
CA ALA A 8 -36.90 43.99 23.67
C ALA A 8 -37.39 43.07 22.52
N ALA A 9 -37.89 43.65 21.43
CA ALA A 9 -38.33 42.89 20.25
C ALA A 9 -37.18 42.27 19.45
N LEU A 10 -36.03 42.93 19.39
CA LEU A 10 -34.81 42.40 18.73
C LEU A 10 -34.15 41.28 19.50
N VAL A 11 -34.16 41.33 20.83
CA VAL A 11 -33.61 40.26 21.68
C VAL A 11 -34.51 39.01 21.65
N ALA A 12 -35.81 39.15 21.61
CA ALA A 12 -36.75 38.04 21.47
C ALA A 12 -36.65 37.32 20.11
N ALA A 13 -36.40 38.08 19.02
CA ALA A 13 -36.19 37.51 17.70
C ALA A 13 -34.86 36.75 17.56
N LEU A 14 -33.79 37.17 18.28
CA LEU A 14 -32.50 36.49 18.28
C LEU A 14 -32.52 35.19 19.10
N VAL A 15 -33.31 35.09 20.15
CA VAL A 15 -33.46 33.88 20.97
C VAL A 15 -34.34 32.85 20.26
N ALA A 16 -35.31 33.22 19.47
CA ALA A 16 -36.15 32.31 18.68
C ALA A 16 -35.40 31.71 17.48
N ALA A 17 -34.41 32.43 16.92
CA ALA A 17 -33.59 31.92 15.81
C ALA A 17 -32.50 30.90 16.26
N LEU A 18 -32.16 30.83 17.53
CA LEU A 18 -31.18 29.85 18.10
C LEU A 18 -31.82 28.54 18.56
N ALA A 19 -33.16 28.45 18.60
CA ALA A 19 -33.88 27.24 19.04
C ALA A 19 -34.28 26.28 17.89
N THR A 20 -34.00 26.60 16.64
CA THR A 20 -34.39 25.76 15.48
C THR A 20 -33.22 25.00 14.82
N VAL A 21 -32.02 25.02 15.39
CA VAL A 21 -30.86 24.25 14.89
C VAL A 21 -30.58 22.96 15.70
N ALA A 22 -31.43 22.61 16.67
CA ALA A 22 -31.27 21.39 17.47
C ALA A 22 -32.20 20.26 16.98
N GLY A 23 -32.09 19.86 15.72
CA GLY A 23 -32.90 18.79 15.14
C GLY A 23 -32.28 18.04 13.98
N LEU A 24 -30.96 18.16 13.77
CA LEU A 24 -30.20 17.18 13.00
C LEU A 24 -30.01 15.96 13.89
N ALA A 25 -30.99 15.02 13.83
CA ALA A 25 -30.79 13.67 14.33
C ALA A 25 -29.50 13.14 13.72
N ALA A 26 -28.47 13.01 14.55
CA ALA A 26 -27.29 12.24 14.19
C ALA A 26 -27.82 10.85 13.80
N SER A 27 -27.74 10.54 12.49
CA SER A 27 -27.97 9.18 12.02
C SER A 27 -27.11 8.28 12.91
N PRO A 28 -27.66 7.17 13.45
CA PRO A 28 -26.87 6.26 14.24
C PRO A 28 -25.65 5.90 13.37
N LEU A 29 -24.44 6.15 13.88
CA LEU A 29 -23.22 5.64 13.26
C LEU A 29 -23.50 4.17 13.00
N ALA A 30 -23.60 3.78 11.72
CA ALA A 30 -23.71 2.40 11.35
C ALA A 30 -22.62 1.69 12.14
N ALA A 31 -23.03 0.70 12.95
CA ALA A 31 -22.11 0.00 13.84
C ALA A 31 -20.86 -0.33 13.04
N GLN A 32 -19.73 0.31 13.37
CA GLN A 32 -18.46 0.06 12.71
C GLN A 32 -18.18 -1.42 12.99
N GLN A 33 -18.37 -2.24 11.96
CA GLN A 33 -17.89 -3.62 12.04
C GLN A 33 -16.42 -3.54 12.44
N ALA A 34 -16.04 -4.26 13.47
CA ALA A 34 -14.65 -4.39 13.88
C ALA A 34 -13.79 -4.61 12.61
N PRO A 35 -12.67 -3.94 12.46
CA PRO A 35 -11.82 -4.12 11.29
C PRO A 35 -11.53 -5.62 11.15
N PRO A 36 -11.58 -6.18 9.94
CA PRO A 36 -11.26 -7.59 9.71
C PRO A 36 -9.93 -7.92 10.39
N ASP A 37 -9.85 -9.05 11.06
CA ASP A 37 -8.58 -9.54 11.61
C ASP A 37 -7.67 -9.99 10.45
N TYR A 38 -6.96 -9.04 9.87
CA TYR A 38 -6.04 -9.32 8.76
C TYR A 38 -4.91 -10.27 9.15
N ALA A 39 -4.55 -10.36 10.43
CA ALA A 39 -3.54 -11.30 10.89
C ALA A 39 -4.05 -12.74 10.83
N ALA A 40 -5.31 -12.98 11.29
CA ALA A 40 -5.95 -14.28 11.16
C ALA A 40 -6.15 -14.66 9.69
N ALA A 41 -6.57 -13.71 8.85
CA ALA A 41 -6.74 -13.92 7.43
C ALA A 41 -5.41 -14.28 6.72
N MET A 42 -4.32 -13.61 7.08
CA MET A 42 -2.98 -13.93 6.59
C MET A 42 -2.54 -15.34 6.99
N HIS A 43 -2.79 -15.74 8.23
CA HIS A 43 -2.50 -17.09 8.68
C HIS A 43 -3.32 -18.14 7.92
N ALA A 44 -4.60 -17.87 7.68
CA ALA A 44 -5.47 -18.76 6.90
C ALA A 44 -5.00 -18.89 5.44
N ALA A 45 -4.55 -17.78 4.83
CA ALA A 45 -4.07 -17.78 3.44
C ALA A 45 -2.72 -18.51 3.27
N HIS A 46 -1.82 -18.42 4.25
CA HIS A 46 -0.41 -18.82 4.12
C HIS A 46 0.05 -19.89 5.11
N GLY A 47 -0.77 -20.29 6.09
CA GLY A 47 -0.38 -21.17 7.19
C GLY A 47 0.08 -22.58 6.80
N SER A 48 -0.20 -23.02 5.57
CA SER A 48 0.27 -24.28 4.99
C SER A 48 1.36 -24.11 3.92
N GLU A 49 1.86 -22.88 3.71
CA GLU A 49 2.89 -22.59 2.73
C GLU A 49 4.30 -22.69 3.35
N THR A 50 5.28 -22.89 2.50
CA THR A 50 6.70 -22.81 2.87
C THR A 50 7.37 -21.73 2.02
N PRO A 51 8.36 -20.98 2.56
CA PRO A 51 9.14 -20.02 1.78
C PRO A 51 10.11 -20.76 0.84
N SER A 52 9.59 -21.59 -0.05
CA SER A 52 10.40 -22.34 -1.01
C SER A 52 10.84 -21.47 -2.19
N ALA A 53 11.90 -21.93 -2.88
CA ALA A 53 12.33 -21.32 -4.13
C ALA A 53 11.16 -21.26 -5.12
N SER A 54 10.79 -20.05 -5.47
CA SER A 54 9.57 -19.74 -6.20
C SER A 54 9.73 -19.99 -7.70
N PRO A 55 8.71 -20.49 -8.40
CA PRO A 55 8.66 -20.42 -9.84
C PRO A 55 8.80 -19.00 -10.38
N ALA A 56 8.44 -17.96 -9.60
CA ALA A 56 8.65 -16.56 -9.96
C ALA A 56 10.14 -16.22 -10.13
N ALA A 57 11.03 -16.87 -9.41
CA ALA A 57 12.48 -16.73 -9.60
C ALA A 57 12.95 -17.18 -10.99
N ARG A 58 12.12 -17.90 -11.72
CA ARG A 58 12.40 -18.37 -13.10
C ARG A 58 11.88 -17.40 -14.17
N ILE A 59 11.08 -16.39 -13.78
CA ILE A 59 10.60 -15.38 -14.73
C ILE A 59 11.78 -14.47 -15.06
N GLN A 60 12.28 -14.60 -16.30
CA GLN A 60 13.40 -13.77 -16.74
C GLN A 60 12.95 -12.33 -16.95
N PRO A 61 13.73 -11.35 -16.48
CA PRO A 61 13.53 -9.95 -16.84
C PRO A 61 13.61 -9.75 -18.36
N ARG A 62 12.84 -8.79 -18.89
CA ARG A 62 12.83 -8.51 -20.35
C ARG A 62 14.16 -7.97 -20.87
N THR A 63 14.94 -7.32 -20.00
CA THR A 63 16.28 -6.81 -20.30
C THR A 63 17.25 -7.29 -19.23
N ALA A 64 18.55 -7.21 -19.49
CA ALA A 64 19.57 -7.55 -18.51
C ALA A 64 19.46 -6.65 -17.26
N VAL A 65 19.55 -7.24 -16.09
CA VAL A 65 19.36 -6.60 -14.79
C VAL A 65 20.55 -6.92 -13.88
N THR A 66 20.96 -5.94 -13.08
CA THR A 66 21.86 -6.15 -11.94
C THR A 66 21.08 -6.07 -10.65
N SER A 67 21.45 -6.91 -9.65
CA SER A 67 20.85 -6.88 -8.31
C SER A 67 21.94 -6.96 -7.26
N GLU A 68 21.82 -6.14 -6.22
CA GLU A 68 22.76 -6.08 -5.11
C GLU A 68 22.04 -5.75 -3.78
N VAL A 69 22.64 -6.16 -2.66
CA VAL A 69 22.17 -5.72 -1.34
C VAL A 69 22.75 -4.35 -1.05
N VAL A 70 21.89 -3.41 -0.69
CA VAL A 70 22.29 -2.04 -0.33
C VAL A 70 21.88 -1.70 1.09
N THR A 71 22.62 -0.81 1.74
CA THR A 71 22.18 -0.13 2.97
C THR A 71 21.64 1.24 2.57
N TYR A 72 20.33 1.45 2.78
CA TYR A 72 19.66 2.69 2.39
C TYR A 72 19.39 3.64 3.57
N GLY A 73 19.80 3.30 4.77
CA GLY A 73 19.65 4.15 5.94
C GLY A 73 19.99 3.43 7.24
N THR A 74 19.69 4.12 8.34
CA THR A 74 19.83 3.59 9.71
C THR A 74 18.60 3.99 10.50
N LEU A 75 18.06 3.08 11.29
CA LEU A 75 16.93 3.33 12.18
C LEU A 75 17.24 2.74 13.56
N ASP A 76 17.15 3.56 14.59
CA ASP A 76 17.42 3.17 15.99
C ASP A 76 18.75 2.38 16.13
N GLY A 77 19.82 2.87 15.45
CA GLY A 77 21.16 2.27 15.46
C GLY A 77 21.35 1.04 14.57
N LYS A 78 20.29 0.57 13.89
CA LYS A 78 20.35 -0.60 13.01
C LYS A 78 20.36 -0.18 11.54
N ALA A 79 21.24 -0.80 10.73
CA ALA A 79 21.28 -0.58 9.30
C ALA A 79 19.99 -1.07 8.64
N LEU A 80 19.36 -0.23 7.82
CA LEU A 80 18.25 -0.57 6.95
C LEU A 80 18.82 -1.12 5.64
N LYS A 81 18.55 -2.39 5.35
CA LYS A 81 19.04 -3.07 4.16
C LYS A 81 17.89 -3.40 3.21
N GLY A 82 18.20 -3.47 1.94
CA GLY A 82 17.25 -3.86 0.90
C GLY A 82 17.97 -4.46 -0.29
N VAL A 83 17.20 -4.88 -1.28
CA VAL A 83 17.74 -5.35 -2.56
C VAL A 83 17.43 -4.30 -3.63
N LEU A 84 18.50 -3.75 -4.20
CA LEU A 84 18.44 -2.87 -5.35
C LEU A 84 18.53 -3.71 -6.62
N ALA A 85 17.54 -3.57 -7.50
CA ALA A 85 17.58 -4.14 -8.85
C ALA A 85 17.41 -3.01 -9.88
N ARG A 86 18.19 -3.03 -10.96
CA ARG A 86 18.15 -2.00 -12.02
C ARG A 86 18.55 -2.57 -13.38
N PRO A 87 18.14 -1.95 -14.49
CA PRO A 87 18.66 -2.33 -15.80
C PRO A 87 20.19 -2.23 -15.81
N SER A 88 20.86 -3.21 -16.41
CA SER A 88 22.32 -3.22 -16.48
C SER A 88 22.86 -1.98 -17.18
N GLY A 89 23.88 -1.35 -16.59
CA GLY A 89 24.54 -0.16 -17.16
C GLY A 89 23.75 1.15 -16.96
N THR A 90 22.63 1.14 -16.23
CA THR A 90 21.87 2.38 -15.97
C THR A 90 22.07 2.88 -14.55
N GLN A 91 21.92 4.20 -14.38
CA GLN A 91 21.88 4.86 -13.08
C GLN A 91 20.74 5.88 -13.06
N GLY A 92 20.03 5.98 -11.92
CA GLY A 92 18.88 6.88 -11.79
C GLY A 92 17.66 6.43 -12.58
N GLY A 93 16.87 7.41 -13.06
CA GLY A 93 15.64 7.16 -13.80
C GLY A 93 14.41 6.93 -12.92
N PRO A 94 13.27 6.48 -13.50
CA PRO A 94 12.08 6.20 -12.72
C PRO A 94 12.34 5.03 -11.75
N ALA A 95 11.90 5.18 -10.51
CA ALA A 95 12.17 4.23 -9.45
C ALA A 95 10.89 3.65 -8.82
N LEU A 96 11.00 2.44 -8.31
CA LEU A 96 9.95 1.76 -7.57
C LEU A 96 10.46 1.36 -6.18
N LEU A 97 9.68 1.67 -5.18
CA LEU A 97 9.79 1.11 -3.84
C LEU A 97 8.90 -0.12 -3.78
N VAL A 98 9.46 -1.29 -3.43
CA VAL A 98 8.75 -2.57 -3.35
C VAL A 98 8.89 -3.13 -1.95
N PRO A 99 7.96 -2.86 -1.03
CA PRO A 99 7.90 -3.54 0.25
C PRO A 99 7.61 -5.03 0.03
N HIS A 100 8.26 -5.88 0.83
CA HIS A 100 8.12 -7.32 0.72
C HIS A 100 6.74 -7.82 1.19
N GLU A 101 6.41 -9.07 0.83
CA GLU A 101 5.24 -9.78 1.31
C GLU A 101 5.48 -10.34 2.73
N TRP A 102 4.69 -11.27 3.10
CA TRP A 102 4.62 -12.01 4.35
C TRP A 102 5.94 -12.71 4.80
N TRP A 103 6.80 -13.13 3.87
CA TRP A 103 8.02 -13.87 4.18
C TRP A 103 9.27 -13.01 4.41
N GLY A 104 9.22 -11.71 4.22
CA GLY A 104 10.41 -10.87 4.12
C GLY A 104 10.95 -10.82 2.68
N ILE A 105 12.18 -10.33 2.50
CA ILE A 105 12.83 -10.31 1.17
C ILE A 105 13.34 -11.71 0.83
N ASN A 106 12.44 -12.55 0.33
CA ASN A 106 12.75 -13.86 -0.20
C ASN A 106 13.03 -13.82 -1.72
N ASP A 107 13.25 -14.98 -2.34
CA ASP A 107 13.56 -15.05 -3.77
C ASP A 107 12.38 -14.60 -4.65
N THR A 108 11.13 -14.74 -4.19
CA THR A 108 9.97 -14.20 -4.89
C THR A 108 10.05 -12.67 -5.01
N ILE A 109 10.34 -11.97 -3.92
CA ILE A 109 10.45 -10.50 -3.93
C ILE A 109 11.65 -10.03 -4.74
N LYS A 110 12.78 -10.75 -4.68
CA LYS A 110 13.94 -10.47 -5.54
C LYS A 110 13.59 -10.61 -7.03
N ALA A 111 12.83 -11.66 -7.39
CA ALA A 111 12.36 -11.88 -8.76
C ALA A 111 11.38 -10.78 -9.20
N VAL A 112 10.45 -10.36 -8.35
CA VAL A 112 9.55 -9.23 -8.60
C VAL A 112 10.35 -7.95 -8.84
N ALA A 113 11.34 -7.65 -8.00
CA ALA A 113 12.21 -6.49 -8.18
C ALA A 113 12.96 -6.54 -9.51
N ALA A 114 13.55 -7.69 -9.85
CA ALA A 114 14.23 -7.89 -11.12
C ALA A 114 13.28 -7.77 -12.33
N ARG A 115 12.03 -8.26 -12.22
CA ARG A 115 11.02 -8.17 -13.27
C ARG A 115 10.67 -6.70 -13.57
N TYR A 116 10.43 -5.88 -12.54
CA TYR A 116 10.21 -4.43 -12.74
C TYR A 116 11.46 -3.72 -13.24
N ALA A 117 12.65 -4.11 -12.80
CA ALA A 117 13.90 -3.58 -13.33
C ALA A 117 14.06 -3.88 -14.82
N GLY A 118 13.66 -5.07 -15.27
CA GLY A 118 13.59 -5.44 -16.69
C GLY A 118 12.64 -4.59 -17.52
N GLU A 119 11.70 -3.90 -16.91
CA GLU A 119 10.79 -2.92 -17.54
C GLU A 119 11.35 -1.48 -17.54
N GLY A 120 12.57 -1.28 -17.04
CA GLY A 120 13.28 0.01 -17.07
C GLY A 120 13.28 0.78 -15.74
N TYR A 121 12.81 0.21 -14.64
CA TYR A 121 12.78 0.88 -13.34
C TYR A 121 14.04 0.58 -12.50
N THR A 122 14.48 1.57 -11.72
CA THR A 122 15.34 1.32 -10.56
C THR A 122 14.46 0.86 -9.40
N VAL A 123 14.66 -0.34 -8.89
CA VAL A 123 13.75 -0.97 -7.90
C VAL A 123 14.48 -1.19 -6.59
N LEU A 124 13.96 -0.65 -5.50
CA LEU A 124 14.42 -0.94 -4.14
C LEU A 124 13.38 -1.81 -3.43
N ALA A 125 13.71 -3.10 -3.25
CA ALA A 125 12.96 -3.96 -2.35
C ALA A 125 13.31 -3.60 -0.91
N VAL A 126 12.32 -3.20 -0.12
CA VAL A 126 12.49 -2.67 1.25
C VAL A 126 12.25 -3.77 2.26
N ASP A 127 13.20 -3.93 3.20
CA ASP A 127 13.09 -4.86 4.32
C ASP A 127 12.43 -4.17 5.54
N LEU A 128 11.22 -4.62 5.87
CA LEU A 128 10.44 -4.14 7.01
C LEU A 128 10.59 -5.08 8.24
N PHE A 129 11.20 -6.24 8.06
CA PHE A 129 11.36 -7.24 9.11
C PHE A 129 12.78 -7.31 9.67
N GLY A 130 13.80 -6.93 8.90
CA GLY A 130 15.20 -7.11 9.22
C GLY A 130 15.67 -8.56 9.09
N THR A 131 14.80 -9.45 8.60
CA THR A 131 15.06 -10.88 8.40
C THR A 131 14.01 -11.51 7.48
N THR A 132 14.25 -12.76 7.07
CA THR A 132 13.30 -13.58 6.31
C THR A 132 12.72 -14.66 7.20
N ALA A 133 11.42 -14.86 7.16
CA ALA A 133 10.75 -15.92 7.91
C ALA A 133 10.97 -17.30 7.28
N GLY A 134 11.20 -18.31 8.09
CA GLY A 134 11.37 -19.70 7.65
C GLY A 134 10.11 -20.57 7.83
N THR A 135 9.14 -20.10 8.62
CA THR A 135 7.89 -20.82 8.90
C THR A 135 6.72 -19.84 8.96
N PRO A 136 5.47 -20.29 8.76
CA PRO A 136 4.28 -19.43 8.92
C PRO A 136 4.22 -18.75 10.29
N ASP A 137 4.55 -19.46 11.37
CA ASP A 137 4.58 -18.91 12.73
C ASP A 137 5.60 -17.79 12.89
N SER A 138 6.79 -17.95 12.30
CA SER A 138 7.81 -16.89 12.33
C SER A 138 7.38 -15.70 11.48
N ALA A 139 6.75 -15.92 10.33
CA ALA A 139 6.19 -14.87 9.50
C ALA A 139 5.09 -14.08 10.23
N MET A 140 4.18 -14.79 10.91
CA MET A 140 3.12 -14.17 11.71
C MET A 140 3.70 -13.29 12.84
N LYS A 141 4.72 -13.77 13.55
CA LYS A 141 5.38 -12.98 14.61
C LYS A 141 6.01 -11.70 14.07
N LEU A 142 6.69 -11.79 12.91
CA LEU A 142 7.30 -10.63 12.24
C LEU A 142 6.24 -9.64 11.74
N TYR A 143 5.19 -10.15 11.10
CA TYR A 143 4.04 -9.36 10.65
C TYR A 143 3.42 -8.58 11.81
N GLN A 144 3.08 -9.28 12.91
CA GLN A 144 2.49 -8.65 14.08
C GLN A 144 3.42 -7.62 14.74
N ALA A 145 4.73 -7.90 14.78
CA ALA A 145 5.71 -6.95 15.30
C ALA A 145 5.75 -5.66 14.45
N ALA A 146 5.77 -5.79 13.12
CA ALA A 146 5.73 -4.65 12.19
C ALA A 146 4.43 -3.85 12.32
N MET A 147 3.28 -4.53 12.43
CA MET A 147 1.99 -3.87 12.56
C MET A 147 1.74 -3.23 13.92
N ARG A 148 2.42 -3.70 14.99
CA ARG A 148 2.42 -3.01 16.29
C ARG A 148 3.28 -1.75 16.30
N ASN A 149 4.24 -1.62 15.39
CA ASN A 149 5.15 -0.46 15.34
C ASN A 149 5.14 0.21 13.96
N VAL A 150 3.94 0.55 13.49
CA VAL A 150 3.74 1.25 12.22
C VAL A 150 4.62 2.51 12.09
N PRO A 151 4.80 3.36 13.13
CA PRO A 151 5.68 4.52 12.99
C PRO A 151 7.14 4.18 12.65
N ALA A 152 7.69 3.07 13.14
CA ALA A 152 9.03 2.62 12.76
C ALA A 152 9.08 2.18 11.29
N GLY A 153 8.07 1.44 10.83
CA GLY A 153 7.94 1.07 9.42
C GLY A 153 7.81 2.29 8.50
N GLU A 154 7.05 3.30 8.91
CA GLU A 154 6.92 4.56 8.16
C GLU A 154 8.26 5.32 8.07
N ARG A 155 9.06 5.36 9.16
CA ARG A 155 10.42 5.93 9.13
C ARG A 155 11.36 5.13 8.21
N ASN A 156 11.25 3.80 8.21
CA ASN A 156 12.00 2.93 7.31
C ASN A 156 11.66 3.24 5.83
N VAL A 157 10.39 3.31 5.50
CA VAL A 157 9.90 3.68 4.15
C VAL A 157 10.35 5.09 3.77
N ALA A 158 10.30 6.06 4.68
CA ALA A 158 10.80 7.42 4.43
C ALA A 158 12.29 7.44 4.11
N ALA A 159 13.10 6.65 4.82
CA ALA A 159 14.53 6.49 4.54
C ALA A 159 14.77 5.89 3.14
N ALA A 160 13.98 4.88 2.75
CA ALA A 160 14.07 4.28 1.42
C ALA A 160 13.73 5.28 0.30
N ILE A 161 12.69 6.10 0.48
CA ILE A 161 12.32 7.17 -0.46
C ILE A 161 13.45 8.21 -0.58
N ALA A 162 13.99 8.65 0.56
CA ALA A 162 15.11 9.62 0.58
C ALA A 162 16.35 9.06 -0.13
N TRP A 163 16.66 7.80 0.10
CA TRP A 163 17.79 7.12 -0.53
C TRP A 163 17.59 7.01 -2.06
N LEU A 164 16.42 6.62 -2.54
CA LEU A 164 16.12 6.57 -3.98
C LEU A 164 16.31 7.95 -4.65
N LYS A 165 15.88 9.03 -3.99
CA LYS A 165 16.11 10.41 -4.48
C LYS A 165 17.60 10.71 -4.59
N GLN A 166 18.40 10.37 -3.58
CA GLN A 166 19.84 10.55 -3.57
C GLN A 166 20.54 9.69 -4.63
N ALA A 167 20.00 8.50 -4.91
CA ALA A 167 20.47 7.60 -5.96
C ALA A 167 20.08 8.05 -7.39
N GLY A 168 19.47 9.22 -7.54
CA GLY A 168 19.14 9.80 -8.84
C GLY A 168 17.78 9.42 -9.40
N ALA A 169 16.84 8.96 -8.55
CA ALA A 169 15.48 8.70 -9.00
C ALA A 169 14.81 9.99 -9.51
N THR A 170 14.34 9.99 -10.77
CA THR A 170 13.62 11.12 -11.38
C THR A 170 12.16 11.19 -10.93
N SER A 171 11.57 10.05 -10.64
CA SER A 171 10.23 9.89 -10.10
C SER A 171 10.16 8.59 -9.30
N ILE A 172 9.30 8.51 -8.28
CA ILE A 172 9.19 7.34 -7.41
C ILE A 172 7.74 6.86 -7.39
N GLY A 173 7.54 5.57 -7.63
CA GLY A 173 6.30 4.84 -7.36
C GLY A 173 6.48 3.84 -6.23
N ALA A 174 5.36 3.35 -5.71
CA ALA A 174 5.35 2.25 -4.76
C ALA A 174 4.47 1.11 -5.30
N VAL A 175 4.97 -0.10 -5.25
CA VAL A 175 4.24 -1.31 -5.66
C VAL A 175 4.38 -2.35 -4.59
N GLY A 176 3.28 -3.00 -4.20
CA GLY A 176 3.38 -4.05 -3.22
C GLY A 176 2.25 -5.07 -3.31
N TYR A 177 2.54 -6.22 -2.74
CA TYR A 177 1.72 -7.42 -2.75
C TYR A 177 1.41 -7.80 -1.31
N CYS A 178 0.15 -8.12 -0.98
CA CYS A 178 -0.24 -8.57 0.35
C CYS A 178 0.16 -7.55 1.45
N PHE A 179 0.98 -7.93 2.42
CA PHE A 179 1.59 -7.02 3.41
C PHE A 179 2.31 -5.85 2.74
N GLY A 180 3.09 -6.12 1.69
CA GLY A 180 3.75 -5.09 0.90
C GLY A 180 2.76 -4.16 0.19
N GLY A 181 1.57 -4.64 -0.19
CA GLY A 181 0.49 -3.82 -0.75
C GLY A 181 -0.02 -2.78 0.23
N HIS A 182 -0.21 -3.16 1.50
CA HIS A 182 -0.52 -2.21 2.57
C HIS A 182 0.60 -1.17 2.75
N TRP A 183 1.86 -1.61 2.73
CA TRP A 183 3.00 -0.72 2.89
C TRP A 183 3.30 0.14 1.65
N SER A 184 2.90 -0.28 0.45
CA SER A 184 2.96 0.60 -0.73
C SER A 184 1.99 1.78 -0.61
N LEU A 185 0.79 1.57 -0.05
CA LEU A 185 -0.13 2.66 0.28
C LEU A 185 0.48 3.59 1.34
N ARG A 186 1.07 3.03 2.41
CA ARG A 186 1.79 3.83 3.41
C ARG A 186 2.95 4.62 2.81
N ALA A 187 3.66 4.06 1.85
CA ALA A 187 4.70 4.78 1.11
C ALA A 187 4.14 6.03 0.39
N GLY A 188 2.96 5.92 -0.21
CA GLY A 188 2.25 7.06 -0.77
C GLY A 188 1.87 8.12 0.26
N LEU A 189 1.45 7.69 1.47
CA LEU A 189 1.10 8.60 2.57
C LEU A 189 2.33 9.31 3.15
N VAL A 190 3.43 8.58 3.33
CA VAL A 190 4.68 9.08 3.91
C VAL A 190 5.42 9.96 2.91
N GLY A 191 5.49 9.51 1.65
CA GLY A 191 6.24 10.19 0.59
C GLY A 191 5.55 11.46 0.07
N GLY A 192 4.26 11.65 0.34
CA GLY A 192 3.53 12.85 -0.10
C GLY A 192 3.70 13.11 -1.59
N THR A 193 4.33 14.23 -1.96
CA THR A 193 4.56 14.62 -3.36
C THR A 193 5.76 13.92 -3.99
N ASP A 194 6.62 13.25 -3.23
CA ASP A 194 7.76 12.50 -3.76
C ASP A 194 7.32 11.18 -4.40
N VAL A 195 6.27 10.55 -3.87
CA VAL A 195 5.66 9.35 -4.47
C VAL A 195 4.57 9.77 -5.45
N LYS A 196 4.70 9.36 -6.71
CA LYS A 196 3.84 9.77 -7.83
C LYS A 196 2.80 8.73 -8.23
N ALA A 197 2.97 7.47 -7.82
CA ALA A 197 2.06 6.38 -8.15
C ALA A 197 2.09 5.31 -7.06
N VAL A 198 0.93 4.73 -6.75
CA VAL A 198 0.80 3.61 -5.81
C VAL A 198 0.03 2.48 -6.47
N ALA A 199 0.64 1.30 -6.57
CA ALA A 199 0.00 0.08 -7.05
C ALA A 199 -0.11 -0.94 -5.91
N ILE A 200 -1.31 -1.45 -5.68
CA ILE A 200 -1.64 -2.33 -4.55
C ILE A 200 -2.18 -3.65 -5.10
N TYR A 201 -1.51 -4.75 -4.83
CA TYR A 201 -2.04 -6.08 -5.07
C TYR A 201 -2.52 -6.68 -3.75
N TYR A 202 -3.81 -6.95 -3.65
CA TYR A 202 -4.46 -7.57 -2.49
C TYR A 202 -3.91 -7.11 -1.13
N GLY A 203 -3.57 -5.83 -1.01
CA GLY A 203 -3.10 -5.21 0.23
C GLY A 203 -4.26 -4.76 1.11
N ALA A 204 -4.10 -4.90 2.44
CA ALA A 204 -5.09 -4.44 3.40
C ALA A 204 -5.35 -2.93 3.25
N PRO A 205 -6.61 -2.49 3.14
CA PRO A 205 -6.96 -1.09 2.94
C PRO A 205 -6.74 -0.27 4.22
N ILE A 206 -6.55 1.02 4.03
CA ILE A 206 -6.65 2.05 5.07
C ILE A 206 -7.96 2.80 4.82
N THR A 207 -8.79 2.96 5.84
CA THR A 207 -10.10 3.64 5.72
C THR A 207 -10.19 4.91 6.57
N ASP A 208 -9.14 5.23 7.33
CA ASP A 208 -9.07 6.48 8.08
C ASP A 208 -8.94 7.67 7.13
N ALA A 209 -9.94 8.54 7.15
CA ALA A 209 -10.03 9.69 6.25
C ALA A 209 -8.90 10.71 6.49
N GLY A 210 -8.48 10.88 7.75
CA GLY A 210 -7.39 11.79 8.11
C GLY A 210 -6.05 11.31 7.55
N ALA A 211 -5.78 10.00 7.63
CA ALA A 211 -4.60 9.42 7.02
C ALA A 211 -4.64 9.55 5.50
N LEU A 212 -5.75 9.15 4.86
CA LEU A 212 -5.90 9.17 3.40
C LEU A 212 -5.88 10.58 2.80
N ALA A 213 -6.26 11.62 3.54
CA ALA A 213 -6.16 13.01 3.09
C ALA A 213 -4.72 13.45 2.78
N ARG A 214 -3.71 12.78 3.37
CA ARG A 214 -2.28 13.04 3.10
C ARG A 214 -1.81 12.48 1.77
N LEU A 215 -2.52 11.50 1.19
CA LEU A 215 -2.14 10.88 -0.07
C LEU A 215 -2.19 11.92 -1.20
N LYS A 216 -1.14 11.97 -2.01
CA LYS A 216 -1.04 12.85 -3.18
C LYS A 216 -1.02 12.07 -4.49
N ALA A 217 -0.53 10.84 -4.45
CA ALA A 217 -0.42 9.97 -5.60
C ALA A 217 -1.78 9.35 -5.99
N PRO A 218 -2.04 9.15 -7.29
CA PRO A 218 -3.09 8.25 -7.73
C PRO A 218 -2.80 6.82 -7.31
N VAL A 219 -3.86 6.02 -7.14
CA VAL A 219 -3.79 4.62 -6.72
C VAL A 219 -4.40 3.71 -7.77
N VAL A 220 -3.77 2.58 -8.04
CA VAL A 220 -4.39 1.44 -8.69
C VAL A 220 -4.38 0.24 -7.73
N GLY A 221 -5.49 -0.49 -7.64
CA GLY A 221 -5.62 -1.66 -6.78
C GLY A 221 -6.13 -2.88 -7.54
N PHE A 222 -5.59 -4.05 -7.21
CA PHE A 222 -5.91 -5.34 -7.82
C PHE A 222 -6.32 -6.33 -6.73
N TYR A 223 -7.56 -6.82 -6.76
CA TYR A 223 -8.15 -7.61 -5.68
C TYR A 223 -8.89 -8.82 -6.25
N GLY A 224 -8.87 -9.93 -5.51
CA GLY A 224 -9.66 -11.10 -5.83
C GLY A 224 -11.06 -11.00 -5.21
N ALA A 225 -12.10 -11.38 -5.94
CA ALA A 225 -13.47 -11.40 -5.41
C ALA A 225 -13.68 -12.50 -4.36
N LEU A 226 -12.85 -13.54 -4.38
CA LEU A 226 -12.89 -14.66 -3.44
C LEU A 226 -12.00 -14.46 -2.20
N ASP A 227 -11.32 -13.31 -2.10
CA ASP A 227 -10.47 -12.99 -0.96
C ASP A 227 -11.33 -12.67 0.27
N THR A 228 -11.45 -13.62 1.17
CA THR A 228 -12.22 -13.46 2.43
C THR A 228 -11.41 -12.68 3.48
N GLY A 229 -10.09 -12.62 3.36
CA GLY A 229 -9.21 -11.89 4.26
C GLY A 229 -9.22 -10.39 3.99
N ILE A 230 -9.32 -10.01 2.71
CA ILE A 230 -9.44 -8.62 2.28
C ILE A 230 -10.70 -8.49 1.41
N PRO A 231 -11.89 -8.48 2.05
CA PRO A 231 -13.14 -8.40 1.31
C PRO A 231 -13.21 -7.14 0.45
N VAL A 232 -13.70 -7.29 -0.79
CA VAL A 232 -13.83 -6.20 -1.77
C VAL A 232 -14.54 -4.98 -1.19
N ASP A 233 -15.53 -5.17 -0.32
CA ASP A 233 -16.26 -4.06 0.32
C ASP A 233 -15.37 -3.23 1.25
N SER A 234 -14.37 -3.82 1.88
CA SER A 234 -13.39 -3.07 2.69
C SER A 234 -12.54 -2.15 1.81
N VAL A 235 -12.21 -2.61 0.60
CA VAL A 235 -11.45 -1.84 -0.39
C VAL A 235 -12.32 -0.76 -1.03
N ARG A 236 -13.59 -1.05 -1.31
CA ARG A 236 -14.56 -0.05 -1.79
C ARG A 236 -14.75 1.10 -0.80
N ARG A 237 -14.72 0.81 0.51
CA ARG A 237 -14.73 1.87 1.54
C ARG A 237 -13.50 2.78 1.42
N MET A 238 -12.30 2.21 1.27
CA MET A 238 -11.09 3.00 1.02
C MET A 238 -11.23 3.85 -0.26
N GLN A 239 -11.69 3.25 -1.35
CA GLN A 239 -11.91 3.95 -2.62
C GLN A 239 -12.89 5.11 -2.45
N SER A 240 -13.99 4.91 -1.73
CA SER A 240 -14.99 5.97 -1.47
C SER A 240 -14.40 7.13 -0.68
N VAL A 241 -13.59 6.86 0.36
CA VAL A 241 -12.91 7.89 1.14
C VAL A 241 -11.93 8.68 0.27
N LEU A 242 -11.13 8.00 -0.55
CA LEU A 242 -10.18 8.65 -1.48
C LEU A 242 -10.92 9.53 -2.50
N THR A 243 -11.96 8.99 -3.14
CA THR A 243 -12.76 9.73 -4.13
C THR A 243 -13.45 10.93 -3.50
N GLY A 244 -14.03 10.77 -2.31
CA GLY A 244 -14.67 11.85 -1.55
C GLY A 244 -13.70 12.97 -1.14
N SER A 245 -12.41 12.69 -1.06
CA SER A 245 -11.34 13.66 -0.81
C SER A 245 -10.67 14.19 -2.09
N GLY A 246 -11.23 13.92 -3.27
CA GLY A 246 -10.70 14.34 -4.57
C GLY A 246 -9.44 13.58 -5.01
N ARG A 247 -9.21 12.37 -4.48
CA ARG A 247 -8.09 11.51 -4.88
C ARG A 247 -8.57 10.44 -5.86
N THR A 248 -7.70 10.02 -6.76
CA THR A 248 -8.03 9.00 -7.76
C THR A 248 -7.60 7.63 -7.28
N MET A 249 -8.55 6.69 -7.24
CA MET A 249 -8.27 5.27 -7.10
C MET A 249 -9.02 4.46 -8.14
N THR A 250 -8.30 3.76 -8.99
CA THR A 250 -8.84 2.75 -9.89
C THR A 250 -8.73 1.39 -9.23
N MET A 251 -9.82 0.63 -9.20
CA MET A 251 -9.85 -0.71 -8.60
C MET A 251 -10.24 -1.74 -9.67
N HIS A 252 -9.46 -2.81 -9.75
CA HIS A 252 -9.74 -3.98 -10.56
C HIS A 252 -10.03 -5.16 -9.64
N VAL A 253 -11.16 -5.82 -9.86
CA VAL A 253 -11.60 -7.01 -9.12
C VAL A 253 -11.67 -8.18 -10.09
N TYR A 254 -11.11 -9.31 -9.70
CA TYR A 254 -11.05 -10.55 -10.49
C TYR A 254 -11.96 -11.59 -9.84
N ASP A 255 -13.09 -11.91 -10.49
CA ASP A 255 -14.18 -12.71 -9.93
C ASP A 255 -13.73 -14.10 -9.46
N GLY A 256 -12.83 -14.77 -10.18
CA GLY A 256 -12.32 -16.10 -9.86
C GLY A 256 -11.09 -16.12 -8.96
N ALA A 257 -10.50 -14.96 -8.64
CA ALA A 257 -9.24 -14.88 -7.93
C ALA A 257 -9.44 -14.80 -6.41
N ASN A 258 -8.48 -15.37 -5.68
CA ASN A 258 -8.40 -15.32 -4.22
C ASN A 258 -7.22 -14.43 -3.79
N HIS A 259 -6.97 -14.35 -2.46
CA HIS A 259 -5.77 -13.71 -1.93
C HIS A 259 -4.51 -14.28 -2.57
N ALA A 260 -3.50 -13.43 -2.81
CA ALA A 260 -2.22 -13.81 -3.42
C ALA A 260 -2.31 -14.37 -4.86
N PHE A 261 -3.38 -14.06 -5.61
CA PHE A 261 -3.57 -14.57 -6.98
C PHE A 261 -2.42 -14.22 -7.95
N ALA A 262 -1.67 -13.16 -7.70
CA ALA A 262 -0.55 -12.75 -8.54
C ALA A 262 0.82 -13.29 -8.06
N ASN A 263 0.84 -14.12 -7.00
CA ASN A 263 2.07 -14.76 -6.52
C ASN A 263 2.24 -16.14 -7.17
N PRO A 264 3.14 -16.32 -8.15
CA PRO A 264 3.29 -17.60 -8.86
C PRO A 264 3.88 -18.72 -7.98
N SER A 265 4.30 -18.41 -6.76
CA SER A 265 4.73 -19.40 -5.77
C SER A 265 3.60 -19.82 -4.83
N GLY A 266 2.50 -19.06 -4.81
CA GLY A 266 1.37 -19.29 -3.94
C GLY A 266 0.37 -20.30 -4.53
N ARG A 267 -0.39 -20.94 -3.65
CA ARG A 267 -1.41 -21.93 -4.02
C ARG A 267 -2.61 -21.31 -4.74
N ALA A 268 -2.84 -20.02 -4.55
CA ALA A 268 -3.95 -19.27 -5.15
C ALA A 268 -3.56 -18.57 -6.47
N TYR A 269 -2.40 -18.93 -7.06
CA TYR A 269 -1.95 -18.30 -8.29
C TYR A 269 -2.95 -18.48 -9.43
N ASP A 270 -3.38 -17.37 -10.01
CA ASP A 270 -4.20 -17.30 -11.22
C ASP A 270 -3.41 -16.56 -12.30
N ALA A 271 -2.85 -17.30 -13.23
CA ALA A 271 -1.98 -16.74 -14.27
C ALA A 271 -2.69 -15.67 -15.12
N LYS A 272 -3.97 -15.89 -15.46
CA LYS A 272 -4.73 -14.94 -16.28
C LYS A 272 -4.98 -13.62 -15.55
N ALA A 273 -5.41 -13.69 -14.29
CA ALA A 273 -5.62 -12.50 -13.45
C ALA A 273 -4.28 -11.79 -13.17
N ALA A 274 -3.21 -12.56 -12.90
CA ALA A 274 -1.87 -12.04 -12.64
C ALA A 274 -1.28 -11.29 -13.83
N ASP A 275 -1.40 -11.85 -15.05
CA ASP A 275 -0.88 -11.22 -16.27
C ASP A 275 -1.67 -9.96 -16.65
N ASP A 276 -2.99 -9.98 -16.52
CA ASP A 276 -3.82 -8.80 -16.72
C ASP A 276 -3.50 -7.69 -15.72
N ALA A 277 -3.39 -8.04 -14.42
CA ALA A 277 -3.02 -7.09 -13.37
C ALA A 277 -1.61 -6.50 -13.60
N TRP A 278 -0.64 -7.33 -14.02
CA TRP A 278 0.70 -6.89 -14.37
C TRP A 278 0.69 -5.86 -15.50
N GLY A 279 -0.01 -6.15 -16.59
CA GLY A 279 -0.13 -5.24 -17.75
C GLY A 279 -0.73 -3.89 -17.35
N LYS A 280 -1.80 -3.91 -16.56
CA LYS A 280 -2.47 -2.69 -16.06
C LYS A 280 -1.58 -1.91 -15.09
N ALA A 281 -0.88 -2.59 -14.19
CA ALA A 281 0.06 -1.95 -13.28
C ALA A 281 1.19 -1.25 -14.03
N LEU A 282 1.79 -1.91 -15.02
CA LEU A 282 2.83 -1.30 -15.86
C LEU A 282 2.31 -0.09 -16.63
N ALA A 283 1.12 -0.18 -17.22
CA ALA A 283 0.51 0.94 -17.93
C ALA A 283 0.29 2.14 -16.99
N PHE A 284 -0.24 1.88 -15.78
CA PHE A 284 -0.44 2.88 -14.75
C PHE A 284 0.89 3.52 -14.29
N LEU A 285 1.90 2.71 -14.01
CA LEU A 285 3.21 3.20 -13.59
C LEU A 285 3.88 4.05 -14.69
N LYS A 286 3.86 3.59 -15.95
CA LYS A 286 4.41 4.35 -17.09
C LYS A 286 3.71 5.69 -17.31
N ALA A 287 2.41 5.78 -17.05
CA ALA A 287 1.65 7.01 -17.17
C ALA A 287 2.01 8.05 -16.09
N ASN A 288 2.43 7.62 -14.90
CA ASN A 288 2.64 8.47 -13.74
C ASN A 288 4.12 8.66 -13.35
N LEU A 289 5.02 7.82 -13.86
CA LEU A 289 6.46 7.88 -13.58
C LEU A 289 7.23 8.25 -14.85
N ARG A 290 7.48 9.52 -15.03
CA ARG A 290 8.24 10.06 -16.17
C ARG A 290 9.55 10.68 -15.70
#